data_a30fd8c894122439bab5ab4abcf2b629
#
_entry.id   a30fd8c894122439bab5ab4abcf2b629
#
_cell.length_a   1.000
_cell.length_b   1.000
_cell.length_c   1.000
_cell.angle_alpha   90.00
_cell.angle_beta   90.00
_cell.angle_gamma   90.00
#
_symmetry.space_group_name_H-M   'P 1'
#
loop_
_entity.id
_entity.type
_entity.pdbx_description
1 polymer ?
#
loop_
_entity_poly.entity_id
_entity_poly.type
_entity_poly.pdbx_seq_one_letter_code
_entity_poly.pdbx_strand_id
1 'polypeptide(L)'
;QAICESLGVSRTAVWKVINQLKEEGYEFDAVSNKGYRIVNYPDILMKSEIESQLDKNDIIKKIVFFDETDSTNNRAKKAAEEGEESGTLFITECQTGGRGRRGRNWVSPPGSGIWMTLLIRPDIRPDEASMLTIVAAMAVSSAITKVTKYDAKAILSDEKDISFADNKIEQCKI
;
A
#
# COMPACT_ATOMS: atom_id res chain seq x y z
N GLN A 1 31.30 -4.81 4.33
CA GLN A 1 32.24 -4.06 3.47
C GLN A 1 31.61 -3.78 2.11
N ALA A 2 31.01 -4.77 1.44
CA ALA A 2 30.34 -4.62 0.14
C ALA A 2 29.28 -3.49 0.08
N ILE A 3 28.43 -3.35 1.10
CA ILE A 3 27.42 -2.27 1.18
C ILE A 3 28.10 -0.89 1.24
N CYS A 4 29.17 -0.77 2.04
CA CYS A 4 29.91 0.50 2.13
C CYS A 4 30.53 0.90 0.80
N GLU A 5 31.07 -0.06 0.07
CA GLU A 5 31.71 0.15 -1.22
C GLU A 5 30.67 0.46 -2.31
N SER A 6 29.54 -0.26 -2.35
CA SER A 6 28.50 -0.05 -3.35
C SER A 6 27.75 1.29 -3.19
N LEU A 7 27.58 1.75 -1.94
CA LEU A 7 26.85 2.98 -1.63
C LEU A 7 27.76 4.18 -1.35
N GLY A 8 29.09 3.99 -1.33
CA GLY A 8 30.04 5.06 -1.03
C GLY A 8 29.93 5.63 0.39
N VAL A 9 29.45 4.83 1.37
CA VAL A 9 29.20 5.28 2.73
C VAL A 9 30.13 4.61 3.75
N SER A 10 30.31 5.25 4.91
CA SER A 10 31.14 4.71 5.99
C SER A 10 30.48 3.52 6.70
N ARG A 11 31.28 2.66 7.33
CA ARG A 11 30.77 1.56 8.17
C ARG A 11 29.87 2.06 9.31
N THR A 12 30.21 3.20 9.88
CA THR A 12 29.42 3.85 10.94
C THR A 12 28.06 4.30 10.43
N ALA A 13 27.96 4.80 9.19
CA ALA A 13 26.69 5.18 8.57
C ALA A 13 25.81 3.93 8.35
N VAL A 14 26.37 2.85 7.81
CA VAL A 14 25.65 1.57 7.64
C VAL A 14 25.16 1.05 8.99
N TRP A 15 26.00 1.09 10.03
CA TRP A 15 25.61 0.63 11.37
C TRP A 15 24.45 1.43 11.97
N LYS A 16 24.46 2.76 11.80
CA LYS A 16 23.35 3.63 12.22
C LYS A 16 22.05 3.26 11.54
N VAL A 17 22.06 3.07 10.21
CA VAL A 17 20.87 2.68 9.45
C VAL A 17 20.36 1.30 9.89
N ILE A 18 21.26 0.32 10.13
CA ILE A 18 20.85 -1.01 10.62
C ILE A 18 20.20 -0.91 12.00
N ASN A 19 20.72 -0.07 12.90
CA ASN A 19 20.10 0.11 14.21
C ASN A 19 18.74 0.79 14.10
N GLN A 20 18.59 1.79 13.23
CA GLN A 20 17.30 2.42 12.94
C GLN A 20 16.30 1.40 12.41
N LEU A 21 16.67 0.58 11.43
CA LEU A 21 15.81 -0.47 10.89
C LEU A 21 15.43 -1.51 11.97
N LYS A 22 16.33 -1.81 12.93
CA LYS A 22 15.98 -2.68 14.07
C LYS A 22 14.93 -2.04 14.98
N GLU A 23 15.02 -0.74 15.22
CA GLU A 23 14.01 0.01 15.97
C GLU A 23 12.66 0.03 15.24
N GLU A 24 12.68 -0.01 13.90
CA GLU A 24 11.52 -0.14 13.03
C GLU A 24 10.98 -1.58 12.93
N GLY A 25 11.60 -2.56 13.62
CA GLY A 25 11.12 -3.94 13.72
C GLY A 25 11.76 -4.94 12.76
N TYR A 26 12.77 -4.53 11.98
CA TYR A 26 13.53 -5.47 11.15
C TYR A 26 14.47 -6.32 11.98
N GLU A 27 14.51 -7.60 11.73
CA GLU A 27 15.46 -8.50 12.37
C GLU A 27 16.67 -8.78 11.47
N PHE A 28 17.86 -8.68 12.07
CA PHE A 28 19.12 -8.88 11.37
C PHE A 28 19.99 -9.92 12.06
N ASP A 29 20.49 -10.87 11.28
CA ASP A 29 21.61 -11.70 11.67
C ASP A 29 22.93 -11.01 11.32
N ALA A 30 23.83 -10.94 12.30
CA ALA A 30 25.22 -10.56 12.08
C ALA A 30 26.03 -11.80 11.74
N VAL A 31 26.49 -11.88 10.50
CA VAL A 31 27.35 -12.99 10.05
C VAL A 31 28.81 -12.54 10.13
N SER A 32 29.59 -13.22 10.96
CA SER A 32 31.01 -12.89 11.17
C SER A 32 31.75 -12.82 9.82
N ASN A 33 32.44 -11.71 9.61
CA ASN A 33 33.20 -11.37 8.38
C ASN A 33 32.38 -11.26 7.08
N LYS A 34 31.05 -11.45 7.11
CA LYS A 34 30.18 -11.35 5.92
C LYS A 34 29.21 -10.17 5.98
N GLY A 35 28.96 -9.60 7.16
CA GLY A 35 28.09 -8.45 7.34
C GLY A 35 26.74 -8.78 7.96
N TYR A 36 25.68 -8.13 7.50
CA TYR A 36 24.32 -8.28 8.02
C TYR A 36 23.43 -8.93 6.98
N ARG A 37 22.50 -9.76 7.44
CA ARG A 37 21.44 -10.34 6.63
C ARG A 37 20.11 -10.04 7.33
N ILE A 38 19.13 -9.52 6.59
CA ILE A 38 17.75 -9.41 7.08
C ILE A 38 17.17 -10.82 7.18
N VAL A 39 16.63 -11.17 8.33
CA VAL A 39 16.02 -12.48 8.60
C VAL A 39 14.50 -12.38 8.75
N ASN A 40 14.00 -11.21 9.18
CA ASN A 40 12.58 -10.96 9.30
C ASN A 40 12.26 -9.50 8.97
N TYR A 41 11.07 -9.29 8.43
CA TYR A 41 10.52 -7.98 8.08
C TYR A 41 9.32 -7.70 8.99
N PRO A 42 9.14 -6.46 9.48
CA PRO A 42 7.93 -6.12 10.20
C PRO A 42 6.72 -6.19 9.25
N ASP A 43 5.60 -6.69 9.74
CA ASP A 43 4.32 -6.71 9.00
C ASP A 43 3.59 -5.37 9.17
N ILE A 44 4.23 -4.31 8.69
CA ILE A 44 3.70 -2.93 8.71
C ILE A 44 3.91 -2.28 7.35
N LEU A 45 3.02 -1.35 7.01
CA LEU A 45 3.17 -0.55 5.80
C LEU A 45 4.23 0.53 6.03
N MET A 46 5.26 0.55 5.19
CA MET A 46 6.29 1.59 5.21
C MET A 46 6.35 2.31 3.87
N LYS A 47 6.39 3.64 3.93
CA LYS A 47 6.52 4.48 2.74
C LYS A 47 7.75 4.11 1.90
N SER A 48 8.89 3.93 2.56
CA SER A 48 10.16 3.58 1.91
C SER A 48 10.12 2.23 1.18
N GLU A 49 9.43 1.24 1.74
CA GLU A 49 9.26 -0.06 1.09
C GLU A 49 8.39 0.05 -0.15
N ILE A 50 7.26 0.75 -0.05
CA ILE A 50 6.36 0.98 -1.18
C ILE A 50 7.10 1.72 -2.29
N GLU A 51 7.82 2.81 -1.96
CA GLU A 51 8.62 3.58 -2.92
C GLU A 51 9.71 2.73 -3.59
N SER A 52 10.30 1.78 -2.86
CA SER A 52 11.34 0.90 -3.40
C SER A 52 10.83 -0.11 -4.44
N GLN A 53 9.54 -0.42 -4.42
CA GLN A 53 8.88 -1.37 -5.34
C GLN A 53 8.22 -0.71 -6.54
N LEU A 54 8.10 0.63 -6.53
CA LEU A 54 7.49 1.37 -7.62
C LEU A 54 8.52 1.70 -8.71
N ASP A 55 8.18 1.39 -9.94
CA ASP A 55 8.93 1.81 -11.11
C ASP A 55 8.67 3.29 -11.41
N LYS A 56 9.67 3.97 -12.05
CA LYS A 56 9.56 5.39 -12.41
C LYS A 56 8.41 5.73 -13.37
N ASN A 57 7.87 4.73 -14.05
CA ASN A 57 6.78 4.88 -15.03
C ASN A 57 5.42 4.50 -14.46
N ASP A 58 5.33 4.18 -13.18
CA ASP A 58 4.09 3.81 -12.53
C ASP A 58 3.09 4.98 -12.51
N ILE A 59 1.82 4.62 -12.42
CA ILE A 59 0.71 5.59 -12.25
C ILE A 59 0.90 6.38 -10.96
N ILE A 60 1.51 5.79 -9.94
CA ILE A 60 1.80 6.42 -8.66
C ILE A 60 3.06 7.27 -8.79
N LYS A 61 2.90 8.58 -8.59
CA LYS A 61 3.99 9.58 -8.69
C LYS A 61 4.41 10.12 -7.33
N LYS A 62 3.52 10.06 -6.36
CA LYS A 62 3.73 10.60 -5.02
C LYS A 62 3.02 9.73 -3.99
N ILE A 63 3.67 9.48 -2.86
CA ILE A 63 3.10 8.77 -1.72
C ILE A 63 2.98 9.74 -0.55
N VAL A 64 1.78 9.84 0.00
CA VAL A 64 1.46 10.55 1.25
C VAL A 64 1.07 9.49 2.28
N PHE A 65 1.98 9.23 3.21
CA PHE A 65 1.81 8.22 4.25
C PHE A 65 1.39 8.87 5.57
N PHE A 66 0.50 8.21 6.28
CA PHE A 66 0.07 8.56 7.63
C PHE A 66 0.16 7.33 8.52
N ASP A 67 0.66 7.47 9.73
CA ASP A 67 0.56 6.42 10.75
C ASP A 67 -0.92 6.22 11.12
N GLU A 68 -1.64 7.32 11.30
CA GLU A 68 -3.09 7.35 11.56
C GLU A 68 -3.74 8.54 10.84
N THR A 69 -4.94 8.34 10.33
CA THR A 69 -5.77 9.42 9.79
C THR A 69 -7.27 9.12 9.97
N ASP A 70 -8.11 10.12 9.77
CA ASP A 70 -9.57 9.92 9.77
C ASP A 70 -10.00 8.99 8.63
N SER A 71 -9.58 9.29 7.40
CA SER A 71 -9.87 8.50 6.20
C SER A 71 -8.97 8.92 5.06
N THR A 72 -8.34 7.95 4.37
CA THR A 72 -7.57 8.22 3.16
C THR A 72 -8.41 8.87 2.06
N ASN A 73 -9.71 8.52 1.96
CA ASN A 73 -10.65 9.16 1.03
C ASN A 73 -10.88 10.64 1.36
N ASN A 74 -11.00 11.00 2.64
CA ASN A 74 -11.16 12.40 3.04
C ASN A 74 -9.88 13.20 2.71
N ARG A 75 -8.71 12.61 2.96
CA ARG A 75 -7.41 13.23 2.63
C ARG A 75 -7.27 13.45 1.13
N ALA A 76 -7.59 12.44 0.32
CA ALA A 76 -7.53 12.54 -1.12
C ALA A 76 -8.52 13.58 -1.68
N LYS A 77 -9.76 13.64 -1.16
CA LYS A 77 -10.75 14.65 -1.57
C LYS A 77 -10.26 16.06 -1.27
N LYS A 78 -9.81 16.30 -0.05
CA LYS A 78 -9.28 17.61 0.35
C LYS A 78 -8.09 18.01 -0.53
N ALA A 79 -7.15 17.13 -0.74
CA ALA A 79 -5.99 17.39 -1.59
C ALA A 79 -6.41 17.64 -3.06
N ALA A 80 -7.43 16.93 -3.56
CA ALA A 80 -7.96 17.14 -4.90
C ALA A 80 -8.57 18.54 -5.07
N GLU A 81 -9.27 19.06 -4.05
CA GLU A 81 -9.82 20.42 -3.99
C GLU A 81 -8.71 21.48 -3.93
N GLU A 82 -7.60 21.17 -3.26
CA GLU A 82 -6.41 22.02 -3.16
C GLU A 82 -5.51 21.97 -4.41
N GLY A 83 -5.87 21.17 -5.43
CA GLY A 83 -5.16 21.10 -6.71
C GLY A 83 -4.06 20.04 -6.77
N GLU A 84 -4.02 19.08 -5.83
CA GLU A 84 -3.04 17.98 -5.85
C GLU A 84 -3.07 17.23 -7.17
N GLU A 85 -1.90 16.79 -7.64
CA GLU A 85 -1.72 16.18 -8.94
C GLU A 85 -2.25 14.73 -9.02
N SER A 86 -2.55 14.31 -10.25
CA SER A 86 -2.87 12.90 -10.57
C SER A 86 -1.70 11.99 -10.27
N GLY A 87 -1.99 10.82 -9.67
CA GLY A 87 -0.97 9.84 -9.29
C GLY A 87 -0.53 9.95 -7.83
N THR A 88 -1.23 10.72 -6.99
CA THR A 88 -0.95 10.79 -5.56
C THR A 88 -1.67 9.67 -4.82
N LEU A 89 -0.90 8.80 -4.16
CA LEU A 89 -1.37 7.71 -3.32
C LEU A 89 -1.39 8.17 -1.85
N PHE A 90 -2.56 8.18 -1.24
CA PHE A 90 -2.76 8.38 0.20
C PHE A 90 -2.87 7.01 0.86
N ILE A 91 -2.03 6.70 1.82
CA ILE A 91 -1.97 5.41 2.50
C ILE A 91 -1.80 5.59 4.00
N THR A 92 -2.37 4.70 4.79
CA THR A 92 -2.27 4.74 6.25
C THR A 92 -2.31 3.35 6.86
N GLU A 93 -1.71 3.20 8.04
CA GLU A 93 -1.83 2.01 8.88
C GLU A 93 -3.18 1.94 9.60
N CYS A 94 -3.77 3.09 9.95
CA CYS A 94 -4.99 3.13 10.74
C CYS A 94 -5.94 4.22 10.24
N GLN A 95 -7.25 3.91 10.17
CA GLN A 95 -8.29 4.91 9.95
C GLN A 95 -9.22 4.98 11.17
N THR A 96 -9.35 6.17 11.76
CA THR A 96 -10.27 6.43 12.89
C THR A 96 -11.69 6.76 12.43
N GLY A 97 -11.88 7.10 11.17
CA GLY A 97 -13.17 7.48 10.56
C GLY A 97 -13.39 6.82 9.20
N GLY A 98 -12.98 5.56 9.06
CA GLY A 98 -13.22 4.76 7.85
C GLY A 98 -14.73 4.68 7.53
N ARG A 99 -15.09 4.83 6.26
CA ARG A 99 -16.48 4.84 5.82
C ARG A 99 -16.73 3.78 4.77
N GLY A 100 -17.69 2.92 5.08
CA GLY A 100 -18.31 2.02 4.12
C GLY A 100 -19.46 2.69 3.37
N ARG A 101 -20.08 1.95 2.46
CA ARG A 101 -21.25 2.42 1.72
C ARG A 101 -22.47 2.63 2.63
N ARG A 102 -23.37 3.52 2.21
CA ARG A 102 -24.59 3.86 2.95
C ARG A 102 -24.33 4.38 4.38
N GLY A 103 -23.17 5.04 4.61
CA GLY A 103 -22.83 5.62 5.91
C GLY A 103 -22.41 4.61 6.99
N ARG A 104 -22.17 3.35 6.65
CA ARG A 104 -21.65 2.36 7.59
C ARG A 104 -20.22 2.73 8.03
N ASN A 105 -19.92 2.47 9.29
CA ASN A 105 -18.56 2.59 9.77
C ASN A 105 -17.71 1.45 9.21
N TRP A 106 -16.47 1.78 8.86
CA TRP A 106 -15.47 0.81 8.43
C TRP A 106 -14.35 0.77 9.45
N VAL A 107 -14.16 -0.36 10.09
CA VAL A 107 -13.12 -0.57 11.10
C VAL A 107 -11.80 -0.85 10.38
N SER A 108 -10.78 -0.07 10.66
CA SER A 108 -9.48 -0.10 9.96
C SER A 108 -8.34 -0.05 10.98
N PRO A 109 -8.13 -1.09 11.80
CA PRO A 109 -7.05 -1.11 12.79
C PRO A 109 -5.70 -1.33 12.12
N PRO A 110 -4.59 -0.93 12.77
CA PRO A 110 -3.24 -1.16 12.26
C PRO A 110 -2.97 -2.66 12.02
N GLY A 111 -2.12 -2.97 11.04
CA GLY A 111 -1.68 -4.33 10.73
C GLY A 111 -2.76 -5.28 10.22
N SER A 112 -3.98 -4.81 9.90
CA SER A 112 -5.10 -5.66 9.50
C SER A 112 -5.49 -5.53 8.02
N GLY A 113 -4.87 -4.60 7.30
CA GLY A 113 -5.20 -4.37 5.90
C GLY A 113 -4.41 -3.22 5.29
N ILE A 114 -4.63 -3.01 4.01
CA ILE A 114 -4.01 -1.92 3.25
C ILE A 114 -5.08 -0.84 3.01
N TRP A 115 -4.98 0.25 3.76
CA TRP A 115 -5.91 1.37 3.67
C TRP A 115 -5.34 2.45 2.80
N MET A 116 -5.82 2.54 1.55
CA MET A 116 -5.25 3.48 0.58
C MET A 116 -6.31 4.10 -0.33
N THR A 117 -5.99 5.28 -0.86
CA THR A 117 -6.75 5.97 -1.89
C THR A 117 -5.80 6.56 -2.91
N LEU A 118 -5.98 6.21 -4.17
CA LEU A 118 -5.24 6.78 -5.29
C LEU A 118 -6.05 7.91 -5.91
N LEU A 119 -5.47 9.11 -5.91
CA LEU A 119 -6.02 10.27 -6.63
C LEU A 119 -5.60 10.19 -8.09
N ILE A 120 -6.58 10.11 -8.97
CA ILE A 120 -6.36 10.15 -10.43
C ILE A 120 -7.22 11.22 -11.07
N ARG A 121 -6.72 11.81 -12.15
CA ARG A 121 -7.42 12.79 -12.99
C ARG A 121 -7.39 12.30 -14.44
N PRO A 122 -8.18 11.27 -14.76
CA PRO A 122 -8.19 10.70 -16.11
C PRO A 122 -8.92 11.65 -17.08
N ASP A 123 -8.45 11.69 -18.31
CA ASP A 123 -9.14 12.38 -19.40
C ASP A 123 -10.21 11.45 -20.03
N ILE A 124 -11.29 11.26 -19.29
CA ILE A 124 -12.44 10.43 -19.68
C ILE A 124 -13.74 11.19 -19.41
N ARG A 125 -14.81 10.80 -20.09
CA ARG A 125 -16.13 11.35 -19.87
C ARG A 125 -16.70 10.91 -18.50
N PRO A 126 -17.50 11.76 -17.82
CA PRO A 126 -18.07 11.41 -16.50
C PRO A 126 -18.92 10.13 -16.49
N ASP A 127 -19.61 9.81 -17.60
CA ASP A 127 -20.40 8.59 -17.75
C ASP A 127 -19.53 7.32 -17.84
N GLU A 128 -18.27 7.46 -18.24
CA GLU A 128 -17.29 6.36 -18.31
C GLU A 128 -16.57 6.12 -16.97
N ALA A 129 -16.72 7.02 -15.99
CA ALA A 129 -16.00 6.94 -14.71
C ALA A 129 -16.30 5.64 -13.94
N SER A 130 -17.46 5.02 -14.13
CA SER A 130 -17.80 3.72 -13.54
C SER A 130 -16.87 2.58 -13.99
N MET A 131 -16.26 2.69 -15.17
CA MET A 131 -15.29 1.71 -15.67
C MET A 131 -14.02 1.67 -14.81
N LEU A 132 -13.66 2.77 -14.16
CA LEU A 132 -12.50 2.81 -13.25
C LEU A 132 -12.65 1.85 -12.07
N THR A 133 -13.89 1.60 -11.61
CA THR A 133 -14.16 0.62 -10.57
C THR A 133 -13.82 -0.80 -11.04
N ILE A 134 -14.15 -1.12 -12.29
CA ILE A 134 -13.83 -2.43 -12.89
C ILE A 134 -12.31 -2.57 -13.03
N VAL A 135 -11.64 -1.54 -13.54
CA VAL A 135 -10.17 -1.53 -13.69
C VAL A 135 -9.49 -1.70 -12.33
N ALA A 136 -9.95 -1.00 -11.30
CA ALA A 136 -9.43 -1.14 -9.95
C ALA A 136 -9.62 -2.57 -9.41
N ALA A 137 -10.80 -3.15 -9.61
CA ALA A 137 -11.08 -4.53 -9.21
C ALA A 137 -10.16 -5.54 -9.90
N MET A 138 -9.95 -5.39 -11.20
CA MET A 138 -9.04 -6.22 -11.98
C MET A 138 -7.59 -6.08 -11.49
N ALA A 139 -7.15 -4.86 -11.20
CA ALA A 139 -5.80 -4.61 -10.69
C ALA A 139 -5.58 -5.27 -9.33
N VAL A 140 -6.52 -5.13 -8.39
CA VAL A 140 -6.45 -5.75 -7.06
C VAL A 140 -6.50 -7.28 -7.18
N SER A 141 -7.40 -7.84 -7.98
CA SER A 141 -7.49 -9.28 -8.25
C SER A 141 -6.17 -9.83 -8.80
N SER A 142 -5.59 -9.15 -9.78
CA SER A 142 -4.29 -9.52 -10.36
C SER A 142 -3.16 -9.47 -9.33
N ALA A 143 -3.14 -8.43 -8.49
CA ALA A 143 -2.15 -8.29 -7.43
C ALA A 143 -2.25 -9.42 -6.40
N ILE A 144 -3.46 -9.73 -5.93
CA ILE A 144 -3.71 -10.83 -4.98
C ILE A 144 -3.25 -12.16 -5.60
N THR A 145 -3.65 -12.45 -6.83
CA THR A 145 -3.25 -13.68 -7.55
C THR A 145 -1.73 -13.78 -7.64
N LYS A 146 -1.05 -12.68 -7.98
CA LYS A 146 0.41 -12.64 -8.12
C LYS A 146 1.13 -12.91 -6.80
N VAL A 147 0.64 -12.34 -5.69
CA VAL A 147 1.28 -12.45 -4.38
C VAL A 147 0.95 -13.78 -3.71
N THR A 148 -0.32 -14.19 -3.72
CA THR A 148 -0.77 -15.39 -3.02
C THR A 148 -0.67 -16.66 -3.86
N LYS A 149 -0.55 -16.52 -5.20
CA LYS A 149 -0.64 -17.60 -6.19
C LYS A 149 -2.01 -18.31 -6.22
N TYR A 150 -3.02 -17.76 -5.57
CA TYR A 150 -4.42 -18.19 -5.69
C TYR A 150 -5.09 -17.42 -6.83
N ASP A 151 -5.95 -18.11 -7.60
CA ASP A 151 -6.73 -17.47 -8.67
C ASP A 151 -7.87 -16.63 -8.07
N ALA A 152 -7.54 -15.41 -7.66
CA ALA A 152 -8.49 -14.47 -7.10
C ALA A 152 -9.35 -13.87 -8.20
N LYS A 153 -10.68 -13.98 -8.06
CA LYS A 153 -11.65 -13.42 -9.01
C LYS A 153 -12.42 -12.28 -8.37
N ALA A 154 -12.44 -11.13 -9.05
CA ALA A 154 -13.34 -10.05 -8.69
C ALA A 154 -14.75 -10.37 -9.20
N ILE A 155 -15.71 -10.43 -8.28
CA ILE A 155 -17.11 -10.62 -8.59
C ILE A 155 -17.83 -9.30 -8.41
N LEU A 156 -18.41 -8.78 -9.49
CA LEU A 156 -19.31 -7.64 -9.43
C LEU A 156 -20.69 -8.17 -9.00
N SER A 157 -21.12 -7.82 -7.80
CA SER A 157 -22.47 -8.12 -7.36
C SER A 157 -23.47 -7.10 -7.92
N ASP A 158 -24.72 -7.49 -8.08
CA ASP A 158 -25.82 -6.62 -8.53
C ASP A 158 -26.00 -5.39 -7.62
N GLU A 159 -25.49 -5.43 -6.40
CA GLU A 159 -25.47 -4.32 -5.45
C GLU A 159 -24.33 -3.33 -5.64
N LYS A 160 -23.56 -3.40 -6.72
CA LYS A 160 -22.37 -2.58 -7.02
C LYS A 160 -21.25 -2.69 -5.98
N ASP A 161 -21.19 -3.78 -5.26
CA ASP A 161 -20.06 -4.13 -4.41
C ASP A 161 -19.09 -5.04 -5.16
N ILE A 162 -17.79 -4.81 -4.98
CA ILE A 162 -16.78 -5.70 -5.46
C ILE A 162 -16.47 -6.67 -4.33
N SER A 163 -16.64 -7.96 -4.58
CA SER A 163 -16.20 -9.01 -3.67
C SER A 163 -15.14 -9.86 -4.35
N PHE A 164 -14.20 -10.36 -3.56
CA PHE A 164 -13.21 -11.31 -4.02
C PHE A 164 -13.61 -12.69 -3.50
N ALA A 165 -13.82 -13.64 -4.41
CA ALA A 165 -14.10 -15.01 -4.05
C ALA A 165 -12.96 -15.91 -4.53
N ASP A 166 -12.41 -16.69 -3.64
CA ASP A 166 -11.65 -17.87 -3.94
C ASP A 166 -12.53 -19.08 -3.63
N ASN A 167 -12.43 -20.14 -4.42
CA ASN A 167 -13.19 -21.38 -4.23
C ASN A 167 -12.88 -22.09 -2.89
N LYS A 168 -12.01 -21.52 -2.04
CA LYS A 168 -11.62 -22.05 -0.72
C LYS A 168 -11.69 -21.07 0.43
N ILE A 169 -11.97 -19.79 0.19
CA ILE A 169 -12.11 -18.79 1.25
C ILE A 169 -13.55 -18.29 1.25
N GLU A 170 -14.40 -19.00 1.95
CA GLU A 170 -15.68 -18.45 2.37
C GLU A 170 -15.40 -17.31 3.34
N GLN A 171 -15.81 -16.10 2.94
CA GLN A 171 -15.88 -14.90 3.75
C GLN A 171 -14.58 -14.08 3.96
N CYS A 172 -14.13 -13.39 2.91
CA CYS A 172 -13.62 -12.04 3.10
C CYS A 172 -14.62 -11.05 2.46
N LYS A 173 -15.54 -10.55 3.25
CA LYS A 173 -16.33 -9.38 2.88
C LYS A 173 -15.46 -8.16 3.14
N ILE A 174 -14.92 -7.56 2.08
CA ILE A 174 -14.29 -6.24 2.12
C ILE A 174 -15.35 -5.15 2.04
#